data_ccc2a4996fc8b6a97afde9b33b74f6cc
#
_entry.id   ccc2a4996fc8b6a97afde9b33b74f6cc
#
_cell.length_a   1.000
_cell.length_b   1.000
_cell.length_c   1.000
_cell.angle_alpha   90.00
_cell.angle_beta   90.00
_cell.angle_gamma   90.00
#
_symmetry.space_group_name_H-M   'P 1'
#
loop_
_entity.id
_entity.type
_entity.pdbx_description
1 polymer ?
#
loop_
_entity_poly.entity_id
_entity_poly.type
_entity_poly.pdbx_seq_one_letter_code
_entity_poly.pdbx_strand_id
1 'polypeptide(L)'
;VQKVVESIQSRLHIIQIPPPTQEHVCHLMNKIIAAEKIIIDDGSKEYILSISNLSIRTMIGLLEKIYIYNKPVNKDTCVKLCSIISYKQFDEYLLKLQQHDLPGAIQIMYGLYDYGYSVIDIYDYMFSYIKTTSVIDDNSRYKITTILCKYITIFNMIHEDCIELALFTGNVYEIFTHLNK
;
A
#
# COMPACT_ATOMS: atom_id res chain seq x y z
N VAL A 1 22.16 8.59 -11.89
CA VAL A 1 23.25 9.24 -12.61
C VAL A 1 23.30 10.73 -12.31
N GLN A 2 22.16 11.45 -12.27
CA GLN A 2 22.10 12.90 -12.01
C GLN A 2 22.72 13.38 -10.68
N LYS A 3 22.87 12.50 -9.69
CA LYS A 3 23.47 12.81 -8.38
C LYS A 3 25.00 12.58 -8.31
N VAL A 4 25.59 12.06 -9.35
CA VAL A 4 27.04 11.78 -9.40
C VAL A 4 27.76 12.89 -10.14
N VAL A 5 28.86 13.37 -9.56
CA VAL A 5 29.65 14.47 -10.15
C VAL A 5 30.14 14.09 -11.54
N GLU A 6 30.05 15.01 -12.49
CA GLU A 6 30.36 14.80 -13.91
C GLU A 6 31.78 14.27 -14.14
N SER A 7 32.76 14.77 -13.37
CA SER A 7 34.14 14.28 -13.40
C SER A 7 34.32 12.82 -13.02
N ILE A 8 33.38 12.24 -12.26
CA ILE A 8 33.35 10.83 -11.91
C ILE A 8 32.64 10.04 -13.02
N GLN A 9 31.55 10.57 -13.56
CA GLN A 9 30.82 9.90 -14.65
C GLN A 9 31.68 9.67 -15.89
N SER A 10 32.55 10.63 -16.24
CA SER A 10 33.45 10.52 -17.39
C SER A 10 34.54 9.45 -17.24
N ARG A 11 34.78 8.94 -16.04
CA ARG A 11 35.81 7.93 -15.72
C ARG A 11 35.25 6.54 -15.40
N LEU A 12 33.93 6.39 -15.40
CA LEU A 12 33.25 5.13 -15.08
C LEU A 12 32.45 4.62 -16.25
N HIS A 13 32.38 3.30 -16.38
CA HIS A 13 31.39 2.68 -17.24
C HIS A 13 30.04 2.63 -16.53
N ILE A 14 29.03 3.28 -17.11
CA ILE A 14 27.68 3.33 -16.56
C ILE A 14 26.92 2.14 -17.13
N ILE A 15 26.55 1.19 -16.25
CA ILE A 15 25.70 0.07 -16.58
C ILE A 15 24.30 0.36 -16.04
N GLN A 16 23.33 0.49 -16.94
CA GLN A 16 21.93 0.70 -16.56
C GLN A 16 21.23 -0.65 -16.40
N ILE A 17 20.73 -0.90 -15.20
CA ILE A 17 19.91 -2.08 -14.91
C ILE A 17 18.44 -1.65 -15.02
N PRO A 18 17.69 -2.11 -16.03
CA PRO A 18 16.28 -1.76 -16.15
C PRO A 18 15.46 -2.43 -15.05
N PRO A 19 14.30 -1.85 -14.67
CA PRO A 19 13.37 -2.53 -13.76
C PRO A 19 12.86 -3.83 -14.38
N PRO A 20 12.51 -4.84 -13.56
CA PRO A 20 12.01 -6.11 -14.07
C PRO A 20 10.66 -5.91 -14.80
N THR A 21 10.47 -6.65 -15.90
CA THR A 21 9.18 -6.72 -16.59
C THR A 21 8.26 -7.70 -15.87
N GLN A 22 6.95 -7.61 -16.13
CA GLN A 22 5.96 -8.54 -15.57
C GLN A 22 6.28 -10.00 -15.93
N GLU A 23 6.79 -10.25 -17.15
CA GLU A 23 7.20 -11.58 -17.59
C GLU A 23 8.35 -12.12 -16.74
N HIS A 24 9.36 -11.29 -16.45
CA HIS A 24 10.49 -11.68 -15.61
C HIS A 24 10.05 -12.02 -14.19
N VAL A 25 9.15 -11.21 -13.60
CA VAL A 25 8.62 -11.47 -12.24
C VAL A 25 7.80 -12.75 -12.23
N CYS A 26 6.93 -12.96 -13.22
CA CYS A 26 6.12 -14.18 -13.36
C CYS A 26 7.00 -15.44 -13.53
N HIS A 27 8.02 -15.36 -14.38
CA HIS A 27 8.95 -16.48 -14.57
C HIS A 27 9.69 -16.84 -13.27
N LEU A 28 10.19 -15.82 -12.56
CA LEU A 28 10.86 -16.03 -11.28
C LEU A 28 9.92 -16.61 -10.22
N MET A 29 8.68 -16.10 -10.15
CA MET A 29 7.65 -16.60 -9.24
C MET A 29 7.38 -18.09 -9.48
N ASN A 30 7.16 -18.50 -10.73
CA ASN A 30 6.91 -19.89 -11.08
C ASN A 30 8.12 -20.80 -10.75
N LYS A 31 9.34 -20.29 -10.94
CA LYS A 31 10.57 -21.00 -10.57
C LYS A 31 10.64 -21.26 -9.06
N ILE A 32 10.30 -20.26 -8.24
CA ILE A 32 10.28 -20.38 -6.77
C ILE A 32 9.19 -21.36 -6.33
N ILE A 33 7.96 -21.22 -6.87
CA ILE A 33 6.84 -22.10 -6.56
C ILE A 33 7.18 -23.57 -6.83
N ALA A 34 7.84 -23.85 -7.97
CA ALA A 34 8.27 -25.19 -8.32
C ALA A 34 9.39 -25.71 -7.41
N ALA A 35 10.38 -24.88 -7.07
CA ALA A 35 11.51 -25.26 -6.24
C ALA A 35 11.09 -25.55 -4.80
N GLU A 36 10.22 -24.71 -4.23
CA GLU A 36 9.73 -24.82 -2.85
C GLU A 36 8.47 -25.69 -2.73
N LYS A 37 7.98 -26.25 -3.84
CA LYS A 37 6.78 -27.11 -3.92
C LYS A 37 5.54 -26.46 -3.30
N ILE A 38 5.36 -25.17 -3.50
CA ILE A 38 4.22 -24.41 -3.00
C ILE A 38 2.97 -24.82 -3.77
N ILE A 39 1.91 -25.21 -3.06
CA ILE A 39 0.64 -25.59 -3.67
C ILE A 39 -0.26 -24.34 -3.72
N ILE A 40 -0.38 -23.75 -4.89
CA ILE A 40 -1.08 -22.47 -5.12
C ILE A 40 -1.84 -22.54 -6.46
N ASP A 41 -3.06 -21.98 -6.51
CA ASP A 41 -3.85 -21.87 -7.73
C ASP A 41 -3.42 -20.68 -8.60
N ASP A 42 -3.84 -20.67 -9.87
CA ASP A 42 -3.47 -19.62 -10.82
C ASP A 42 -4.10 -18.27 -10.46
N GLY A 43 -5.31 -18.25 -9.88
CA GLY A 43 -5.95 -17.02 -9.41
C GLY A 43 -5.18 -16.36 -8.26
N SER A 44 -4.53 -17.13 -7.39
CA SER A 44 -3.65 -16.63 -6.34
C SER A 44 -2.32 -16.10 -6.91
N LYS A 45 -1.77 -16.74 -7.94
CA LYS A 45 -0.56 -16.24 -8.63
C LYS A 45 -0.80 -14.87 -9.27
N GLU A 46 -1.93 -14.71 -9.99
CA GLU A 46 -2.32 -13.42 -10.56
C GLU A 46 -2.51 -12.35 -9.49
N TYR A 47 -3.13 -12.71 -8.37
CA TYR A 47 -3.30 -11.81 -7.25
C TYR A 47 -1.95 -11.35 -6.68
N ILE A 48 -1.01 -12.26 -6.41
CA ILE A 48 0.33 -11.93 -5.92
C ILE A 48 1.07 -11.01 -6.90
N LEU A 49 1.00 -11.28 -8.20
CA LEU A 49 1.60 -10.41 -9.21
C LEU A 49 1.01 -9.00 -9.18
N SER A 50 -0.31 -8.89 -9.04
CA SER A 50 -0.99 -7.59 -9.00
C SER A 50 -0.59 -6.75 -7.79
N ILE A 51 -0.48 -7.38 -6.60
CA ILE A 51 -0.15 -6.66 -5.35
C ILE A 51 1.35 -6.41 -5.16
N SER A 52 2.21 -7.18 -5.83
CA SER A 52 3.66 -7.02 -5.74
C SER A 52 4.19 -5.79 -6.47
N ASN A 53 3.39 -5.15 -7.34
CA ASN A 53 3.78 -3.99 -8.14
C ASN A 53 5.15 -4.14 -8.84
N LEU A 54 5.42 -5.31 -9.40
CA LEU A 54 6.70 -5.70 -10.02
C LEU A 54 7.90 -5.71 -9.06
N SER A 55 7.68 -5.60 -7.75
CA SER A 55 8.71 -5.72 -6.74
C SER A 55 9.01 -7.20 -6.46
N ILE A 56 10.18 -7.66 -6.89
CA ILE A 56 10.66 -9.03 -6.63
C ILE A 56 10.72 -9.30 -5.12
N ARG A 57 11.17 -8.35 -4.32
CA ARG A 57 11.25 -8.48 -2.86
C ARG A 57 9.87 -8.71 -2.25
N THR A 58 8.89 -7.91 -2.62
CA THR A 58 7.51 -8.04 -2.14
C THR A 58 6.92 -9.39 -2.56
N MET A 59 7.10 -9.78 -3.82
CA MET A 59 6.63 -11.07 -4.35
C MET A 59 7.22 -12.25 -3.57
N ILE A 60 8.53 -12.24 -3.29
CA ILE A 60 9.19 -13.30 -2.50
C ILE A 60 8.63 -13.33 -1.08
N GLY A 61 8.48 -12.18 -0.41
CA GLY A 61 7.91 -12.13 0.95
C GLY A 61 6.47 -12.64 1.01
N LEU A 62 5.66 -12.42 -0.04
CA LEU A 62 4.31 -12.98 -0.12
C LEU A 62 4.33 -14.51 -0.31
N LEU A 63 5.22 -15.01 -1.17
CA LEU A 63 5.41 -16.46 -1.35
C LEU A 63 5.92 -17.13 -0.07
N GLU A 64 6.79 -16.47 0.70
CA GLU A 64 7.29 -16.97 1.99
C GLU A 64 6.15 -17.12 3.01
N LYS A 65 5.21 -16.16 3.09
CA LYS A 65 4.01 -16.28 3.94
C LYS A 65 3.19 -17.51 3.55
N ILE A 66 3.02 -17.77 2.26
CA ILE A 66 2.26 -18.93 1.76
C ILE A 66 3.03 -20.23 2.06
N TYR A 67 4.34 -20.23 1.90
CA TYR A 67 5.19 -21.38 2.22
C TYR A 67 5.08 -21.75 3.72
N ILE A 68 5.15 -20.76 4.61
CA ILE A 68 5.01 -20.96 6.07
C ILE A 68 3.63 -21.50 6.42
N TYR A 69 2.57 -21.07 5.71
CA TYR A 69 1.21 -21.57 5.91
C TYR A 69 1.09 -23.07 5.62
N ASN A 70 1.91 -23.62 4.74
CA ASN A 70 2.10 -25.05 4.44
C ASN A 70 0.81 -25.85 4.15
N LYS A 71 -0.18 -25.21 3.50
CA LYS A 71 -1.43 -25.83 3.04
C LYS A 71 -1.74 -25.31 1.64
N PRO A 72 -2.56 -26.04 0.86
CA PRO A 72 -3.02 -25.57 -0.44
C PRO A 72 -3.71 -24.20 -0.32
N VAL A 73 -3.30 -23.25 -1.14
CA VAL A 73 -3.80 -21.88 -1.11
C VAL A 73 -4.63 -21.62 -2.36
N ASN A 74 -5.91 -21.29 -2.14
CA ASN A 74 -6.80 -20.74 -3.15
C ASN A 74 -6.84 -19.21 -3.04
N LYS A 75 -7.48 -18.55 -4.02
CA LYS A 75 -7.54 -17.08 -4.11
C LYS A 75 -8.06 -16.43 -2.81
N ASP A 76 -9.12 -16.97 -2.19
CA ASP A 76 -9.69 -16.40 -0.96
C ASP A 76 -8.74 -16.52 0.23
N THR A 77 -8.04 -17.65 0.34
CA THR A 77 -7.01 -17.87 1.36
C THR A 77 -5.80 -16.99 1.10
N CYS A 78 -5.39 -16.84 -0.17
CA CYS A 78 -4.29 -15.98 -0.57
C CYS A 78 -4.58 -14.52 -0.20
N VAL A 79 -5.78 -14.02 -0.47
CA VAL A 79 -6.21 -12.67 -0.09
C VAL A 79 -6.11 -12.47 1.43
N LYS A 80 -6.51 -13.45 2.24
CA LYS A 80 -6.42 -13.37 3.71
C LYS A 80 -4.99 -13.41 4.23
N LEU A 81 -4.12 -14.26 3.65
CA LEU A 81 -2.72 -14.40 4.07
C LEU A 81 -1.83 -13.23 3.59
N CYS A 82 -2.11 -12.76 2.39
CA CYS A 82 -1.36 -11.69 1.74
C CYS A 82 -2.07 -10.35 1.87
N SER A 83 -2.91 -10.19 2.91
CA SER A 83 -3.75 -9.00 3.09
C SER A 83 -2.91 -7.73 3.01
N ILE A 84 -3.17 -7.01 1.95
CA ILE A 84 -2.92 -5.59 1.79
C ILE A 84 -4.24 -4.94 2.16
N ILE A 85 -4.20 -3.78 2.80
CA ILE A 85 -5.41 -3.02 3.11
C ILE A 85 -6.24 -2.88 1.83
N SER A 86 -7.47 -3.40 1.86
CA SER A 86 -8.33 -3.34 0.68
C SER A 86 -8.72 -1.90 0.38
N TYR A 87 -8.62 -1.49 -0.87
CA TYR A 87 -9.10 -0.18 -1.31
C TYR A 87 -10.59 0.04 -0.99
N LYS A 88 -11.39 -1.03 -0.88
CA LYS A 88 -12.79 -0.94 -0.43
C LYS A 88 -12.94 -0.35 0.97
N GLN A 89 -12.02 -0.63 1.89
CA GLN A 89 -12.04 -0.05 3.23
C GLN A 89 -11.76 1.46 3.18
N PHE A 90 -10.90 1.90 2.28
CA PHE A 90 -10.68 3.33 2.06
C PHE A 90 -11.84 3.99 1.29
N ASP A 91 -12.51 3.27 0.37
CA ASP A 91 -13.76 3.76 -0.25
C ASP A 91 -14.83 3.98 0.82
N GLU A 92 -15.04 3.02 1.72
CA GLU A 92 -15.98 3.12 2.84
C GLU A 92 -15.62 4.27 3.79
N TYR A 93 -14.33 4.43 4.09
CA TYR A 93 -13.82 5.54 4.89
C TYR A 93 -14.15 6.89 4.28
N LEU A 94 -13.85 7.09 2.99
CA LEU A 94 -14.16 8.35 2.30
C LEU A 94 -15.68 8.59 2.22
N LEU A 95 -16.49 7.56 1.96
CA LEU A 95 -17.94 7.66 1.96
C LEU A 95 -18.47 8.10 3.32
N LYS A 96 -17.94 7.58 4.43
CA LYS A 96 -18.29 8.02 5.79
C LYS A 96 -17.99 9.49 6.01
N LEU A 97 -16.83 9.96 5.54
CA LEU A 97 -16.48 11.40 5.64
C LEU A 97 -17.39 12.28 4.81
N GLN A 98 -17.78 11.87 3.60
CA GLN A 98 -18.73 12.57 2.75
C GLN A 98 -20.15 12.63 3.38
N GLN A 99 -20.54 11.59 4.12
CA GLN A 99 -21.80 11.50 4.85
C GLN A 99 -21.78 12.24 6.20
N HIS A 100 -20.67 12.92 6.54
CA HIS A 100 -20.44 13.58 7.82
C HIS A 100 -20.47 12.65 9.04
N ASP A 101 -20.18 11.36 8.85
CA ASP A 101 -20.05 10.36 9.92
C ASP A 101 -18.57 10.22 10.35
N LEU A 102 -18.09 11.22 11.12
CA LEU A 102 -16.73 11.23 11.63
C LEU A 102 -16.45 10.02 12.56
N PRO A 103 -17.34 9.63 13.51
CA PRO A 103 -17.10 8.47 14.35
C PRO A 103 -16.97 7.18 13.55
N GLY A 104 -17.82 6.97 12.53
CA GLY A 104 -17.75 5.80 11.66
C GLY A 104 -16.45 5.75 10.85
N ALA A 105 -15.96 6.89 10.37
CA ALA A 105 -14.67 6.96 9.67
C ALA A 105 -13.50 6.61 10.59
N ILE A 106 -13.47 7.13 11.82
CA ILE A 106 -12.44 6.81 12.83
C ILE A 106 -12.47 5.32 13.16
N GLN A 107 -13.65 4.73 13.29
CA GLN A 107 -13.80 3.30 13.59
C GLN A 107 -13.22 2.41 12.49
N ILE A 108 -13.34 2.80 11.22
CA ILE A 108 -12.71 2.07 10.10
C ILE A 108 -11.19 2.10 10.25
N MET A 109 -10.60 3.27 10.53
CA MET A 109 -9.15 3.42 10.69
C MET A 109 -8.62 2.64 11.90
N TYR A 110 -9.32 2.67 13.03
CA TYR A 110 -8.98 1.87 14.20
C TYR A 110 -9.14 0.36 13.94
N GLY A 111 -10.15 -0.04 13.15
CA GLY A 111 -10.31 -1.43 12.75
C GLY A 111 -9.12 -1.97 11.95
N LEU A 112 -8.49 -1.12 11.12
CA LEU A 112 -7.25 -1.48 10.42
C LEU A 112 -6.07 -1.64 11.40
N TYR A 113 -5.95 -0.73 12.36
CA TYR A 113 -4.92 -0.79 13.39
C TYR A 113 -5.08 -2.03 14.29
N ASP A 114 -6.31 -2.31 14.74
CA ASP A 114 -6.64 -3.48 15.56
C ASP A 114 -6.41 -4.81 14.80
N TYR A 115 -6.52 -4.80 13.47
CA TYR A 115 -6.19 -5.93 12.63
C TYR A 115 -4.68 -6.21 12.59
N GLY A 116 -3.84 -5.24 12.98
CA GLY A 116 -2.39 -5.40 13.11
C GLY A 116 -1.56 -4.60 12.12
N TYR A 117 -2.14 -3.65 11.38
CA TYR A 117 -1.37 -2.72 10.57
C TYR A 117 -0.78 -1.61 11.44
N SER A 118 0.46 -1.21 11.18
CA SER A 118 1.04 -0.01 11.78
C SER A 118 0.37 1.26 11.22
N VAL A 119 0.43 2.35 11.97
CA VAL A 119 -0.11 3.65 11.51
C VAL A 119 0.58 4.11 10.22
N ILE A 120 1.89 3.91 10.12
CA ILE A 120 2.68 4.22 8.92
C ILE A 120 2.21 3.39 7.73
N ASP A 121 2.00 2.08 7.90
CA ASP A 121 1.51 1.22 6.83
C ASP A 121 0.14 1.67 6.33
N ILE A 122 -0.78 2.01 7.25
CA ILE A 122 -2.11 2.51 6.90
C ILE A 122 -1.99 3.78 6.03
N TYR A 123 -1.09 4.71 6.41
CA TYR A 123 -0.89 5.94 5.64
C TYR A 123 -0.22 5.70 4.30
N ASP A 124 0.73 4.78 4.18
CA ASP A 124 1.36 4.45 2.90
C ASP A 124 0.38 3.80 1.93
N TYR A 125 -0.48 2.89 2.42
CA TYR A 125 -1.56 2.31 1.62
C TYR A 125 -2.59 3.37 1.22
N MET A 126 -2.99 4.25 2.14
CA MET A 126 -3.89 5.35 1.86
C MET A 126 -3.29 6.32 0.84
N PHE A 127 -2.00 6.64 0.92
CA PHE A 127 -1.31 7.48 -0.06
C PHE A 127 -1.35 6.86 -1.47
N SER A 128 -1.15 5.56 -1.56
CA SER A 128 -1.22 4.81 -2.81
C SER A 128 -2.65 4.78 -3.37
N TYR A 129 -3.65 4.63 -2.51
CA TYR A 129 -5.06 4.66 -2.86
C TYR A 129 -5.51 6.05 -3.35
N ILE A 130 -5.18 7.12 -2.62
CA ILE A 130 -5.58 8.49 -2.95
C ILE A 130 -5.08 8.92 -4.34
N LYS A 131 -3.91 8.43 -4.78
CA LYS A 131 -3.38 8.71 -6.12
C LYS A 131 -4.23 8.13 -7.26
N THR A 132 -4.94 7.05 -7.00
CA THR A 132 -5.64 6.26 -8.04
C THR A 132 -7.16 6.31 -7.94
N THR A 133 -7.70 6.74 -6.80
CA THR A 133 -9.15 6.78 -6.57
C THR A 133 -9.85 7.83 -7.43
N SER A 134 -11.07 7.50 -7.89
CA SER A 134 -11.99 8.42 -8.56
C SER A 134 -13.15 8.89 -7.66
N VAL A 135 -13.14 8.50 -6.37
CA VAL A 135 -14.23 8.80 -5.41
C VAL A 135 -14.26 10.28 -5.00
N ILE A 136 -13.12 10.96 -5.10
CA ILE A 136 -12.93 12.35 -4.72
C ILE A 136 -12.43 13.20 -5.89
N ASP A 137 -12.76 14.49 -5.86
CA ASP A 137 -12.27 15.48 -6.82
C ASP A 137 -10.76 15.77 -6.63
N ASP A 138 -10.14 16.35 -7.66
CA ASP A 138 -8.69 16.61 -7.66
C ASP A 138 -8.26 17.61 -6.58
N ASN A 139 -9.09 18.59 -6.23
CA ASN A 139 -8.81 19.56 -5.20
C ASN A 139 -8.77 18.92 -3.81
N SER A 140 -9.76 18.09 -3.50
CA SER A 140 -9.81 17.31 -2.26
C SER A 140 -8.64 16.32 -2.19
N ARG A 141 -8.33 15.65 -3.31
CA ARG A 141 -7.18 14.75 -3.43
C ARG A 141 -5.88 15.45 -3.06
N TYR A 142 -5.65 16.64 -3.60
CA TYR A 142 -4.46 17.43 -3.31
C TYR A 142 -4.37 17.82 -1.83
N LYS A 143 -5.47 18.30 -1.26
CA LYS A 143 -5.53 18.68 0.17
C LYS A 143 -5.26 17.49 1.09
N ILE A 144 -5.92 16.34 0.84
CA ILE A 144 -5.74 15.11 1.63
C ILE A 144 -4.30 14.63 1.52
N THR A 145 -3.72 14.62 0.32
CA THR A 145 -2.33 14.23 0.11
C THR A 145 -1.38 15.12 0.90
N THR A 146 -1.63 16.43 0.96
CA THR A 146 -0.81 17.38 1.72
C THR A 146 -0.86 17.09 3.22
N ILE A 147 -2.04 16.79 3.77
CA ILE A 147 -2.20 16.41 5.19
C ILE A 147 -1.48 15.08 5.44
N LEU A 148 -1.69 14.09 4.58
CA LEU A 148 -1.08 12.77 4.72
C LEU A 148 0.45 12.83 4.74
N CYS A 149 1.05 13.61 3.83
CA CYS A 149 2.50 13.83 3.81
C CYS A 149 3.01 14.48 5.11
N LYS A 150 2.25 15.38 5.74
CA LYS A 150 2.62 15.97 7.05
C LYS A 150 2.69 14.89 8.13
N TYR A 151 1.67 14.03 8.22
CA TYR A 151 1.64 12.95 9.21
C TYR A 151 2.77 11.94 9.00
N ILE A 152 3.01 11.49 7.76
CA ILE A 152 4.13 10.59 7.44
C ILE A 152 5.48 11.23 7.83
N THR A 153 5.64 12.53 7.61
CA THR A 153 6.89 13.24 7.95
C THR A 153 7.13 13.31 9.46
N ILE A 154 6.06 13.48 10.26
CA ILE A 154 6.16 13.53 11.71
C ILE A 154 6.72 12.22 12.28
N PHE A 155 6.33 11.07 11.74
CA PHE A 155 6.78 9.76 12.22
C PHE A 155 8.28 9.47 11.97
N ASN A 156 8.96 10.28 11.18
CA ASN A 156 10.42 10.21 11.11
C ASN A 156 11.11 10.72 12.40
N MET A 157 10.37 11.44 13.26
CA MET A 157 10.91 12.08 14.47
C MET A 157 10.29 11.57 15.77
N ILE A 158 9.08 11.05 15.73
CA ILE A 158 8.34 10.55 16.90
C ILE A 158 7.79 9.15 16.63
N HIS A 159 7.59 8.39 17.71
CA HIS A 159 6.90 7.10 17.61
C HIS A 159 5.47 7.30 17.17
N GLU A 160 5.00 6.40 16.30
CA GLU A 160 3.62 6.34 15.88
C GLU A 160 2.69 5.96 17.05
N ASP A 161 1.53 6.60 17.11
CA ASP A 161 0.47 6.29 18.06
C ASP A 161 -0.87 6.20 17.32
N CYS A 162 -1.74 5.30 17.77
CA CYS A 162 -3.06 5.12 17.14
C CYS A 162 -3.94 6.38 17.20
N ILE A 163 -3.71 7.29 18.15
CA ILE A 163 -4.42 8.57 18.25
C ILE A 163 -4.23 9.44 16.99
N GLU A 164 -3.10 9.28 16.30
CA GLU A 164 -2.81 10.01 15.06
C GLU A 164 -3.81 9.68 13.95
N LEU A 165 -4.36 8.47 13.94
CA LEU A 165 -5.41 8.08 12.99
C LEU A 165 -6.69 8.90 13.20
N ALA A 166 -7.06 9.18 14.45
CA ALA A 166 -8.22 10.01 14.77
C ALA A 166 -7.95 11.47 14.42
N LEU A 167 -6.77 12.00 14.76
CA LEU A 167 -6.37 13.38 14.44
C LEU A 167 -6.29 13.60 12.93
N PHE A 168 -5.69 12.68 12.20
CA PHE A 168 -5.67 12.70 10.75
C PHE A 168 -7.09 12.71 10.16
N THR A 169 -7.95 11.80 10.65
CA THR A 169 -9.35 11.70 10.19
C THR A 169 -10.11 13.00 10.44
N GLY A 170 -9.89 13.65 11.60
CA GLY A 170 -10.46 14.96 11.92
C GLY A 170 -10.04 16.03 10.92
N ASN A 171 -8.74 16.12 10.61
CA ASN A 171 -8.22 17.09 9.65
C ASN A 171 -8.74 16.83 8.22
N VAL A 172 -8.90 15.56 7.82
CA VAL A 172 -9.48 15.21 6.52
C VAL A 172 -10.98 15.53 6.50
N TYR A 173 -11.69 15.32 7.60
CA TYR A 173 -13.10 15.64 7.73
C TYR A 173 -13.39 17.14 7.51
N GLU A 174 -12.52 18.03 8.00
CA GLU A 174 -12.63 19.47 7.79
C GLU A 174 -12.65 19.84 6.30
N ILE A 175 -11.91 19.11 5.45
CA ILE A 175 -11.91 19.34 4.00
C ILE A 175 -13.32 19.17 3.43
N PHE A 176 -14.03 18.11 3.85
CA PHE A 176 -15.38 17.81 3.36
C PHE A 176 -16.44 18.73 3.95
N THR A 177 -16.24 19.28 5.14
CA THR A 177 -17.17 20.26 5.75
C THR A 177 -17.04 21.65 5.14
N HIS A 178 -15.84 22.05 4.72
CA HIS A 178 -15.59 23.35 4.08
C HIS A 178 -15.92 23.41 2.58
N LEU A 179 -16.12 22.26 1.94
CA LEU A 179 -16.55 22.20 0.53
C LEU A 179 -18.06 22.49 0.36
N ASN A 180 -18.84 22.44 1.43
CA ASN A 180 -20.29 22.69 1.43
C ASN A 180 -20.68 24.12 1.89
N LYS A 181 -19.70 25.00 2.03
CA LYS A 181 -19.90 26.44 2.27
C LYS A 181 -19.44 27.26 1.06
#